data_a69c8481d48f0c85ac7717dbe22817f6
#
_entry.id   a69c8481d48f0c85ac7717dbe22817f6
#
_cell.length_a   1.000
_cell.length_b   1.000
_cell.length_c   1.000
_cell.angle_alpha   90.00
_cell.angle_beta   90.00
_cell.angle_gamma   90.00
#
_symmetry.space_group_name_H-M   'P 1'
#
loop_
_entity.id
_entity.type
_entity.pdbx_description
1 polymer ?
#
loop_
_entity_poly.entity_id
_entity_poly.type
_entity_poly.pdbx_seq_one_letter_code
_entity_poly.pdbx_strand_id
1 'polypeptide(L)'
;MYYETLVALHGVLDRYPWASHLTCDAHGSELYDLAMRRAEAYGWYSTGGWTYEYQGWGEARIVQDPGRWADALAGGDWTQDGKVRELAWMSAEIPVDVREPRLPLLHVTRILSDAVHRIGRVRFTGLHAVLPLQELVGDADDDLRAMRKWFALTDPSRSVPVSVTVAAGPAMRGKDTAVRDAIKERLGDIAEAEVAAGALDLSGMADVAGEHGYNKGRDRGVLRFVCRVPEWSVDAAVWLVEVTGDALRAAGCAEQVVVTASLASSSS
;
A
#
# COMPACT_ATOMS: atom_id res chain seq x y z
N MET A 1 12.34 -18.59 4.08
CA MET A 1 12.14 -17.82 2.82
C MET A 1 11.06 -16.80 3.12
N TYR A 2 11.21 -15.56 2.70
CA TYR A 2 10.26 -14.47 2.95
C TYR A 2 9.84 -13.88 1.62
N TYR A 3 8.64 -13.30 1.57
CA TYR A 3 8.22 -12.42 0.48
C TYR A 3 8.28 -11.00 0.96
N GLU A 4 8.46 -10.11 0.04
CA GLU A 4 8.47 -8.70 0.34
C GLU A 4 7.23 -8.03 -0.28
N THR A 5 6.49 -7.32 0.56
CA THR A 5 5.51 -6.33 0.12
C THR A 5 6.07 -4.95 0.39
N LEU A 6 5.69 -3.98 -0.40
CA LEU A 6 6.08 -2.60 -0.17
C LEU A 6 4.86 -1.70 -0.26
N VAL A 7 4.86 -0.67 0.59
CA VAL A 7 3.85 0.38 0.60
C VAL A 7 4.56 1.73 0.59
N ALA A 8 4.11 2.66 -0.26
CA ALA A 8 4.60 4.03 -0.27
C ALA A 8 3.44 5.04 -0.29
N LEU A 9 3.55 6.07 0.56
CA LEU A 9 2.59 7.16 0.70
C LEU A 9 3.09 8.38 -0.06
N HIS A 10 2.24 8.94 -0.92
CA HIS A 10 2.53 10.15 -1.67
C HIS A 10 1.64 11.31 -1.21
N GLY A 11 2.21 12.50 -1.22
CA GLY A 11 1.48 13.69 -0.80
C GLY A 11 2.35 14.93 -0.69
N VAL A 12 1.78 15.96 -0.09
CA VAL A 12 2.50 17.18 0.25
C VAL A 12 2.54 17.30 1.77
N LEU A 13 3.73 17.50 2.30
CA LEU A 13 3.99 17.64 3.73
C LEU A 13 4.21 19.12 4.07
N ASP A 14 3.45 19.60 5.07
CA ASP A 14 3.68 20.89 5.74
C ASP A 14 4.19 20.61 7.15
N ARG A 15 5.53 20.73 7.33
CA ARG A 15 6.20 20.31 8.56
C ARG A 15 5.90 21.25 9.72
N TYR A 16 5.76 20.66 10.89
CA TYR A 16 5.68 21.42 12.12
C TYR A 16 7.04 22.04 12.48
N PRO A 17 7.06 23.29 13.05
CA PRO A 17 8.31 23.95 13.42
C PRO A 17 9.17 23.13 14.38
N TRP A 18 8.58 22.41 15.31
CA TRP A 18 9.32 21.57 16.28
C TRP A 18 9.92 20.30 15.67
N ALA A 19 9.47 19.88 14.50
CA ALA A 19 9.98 18.71 13.78
C ALA A 19 11.09 19.09 12.78
N SER A 20 11.52 20.36 12.73
CA SER A 20 12.49 20.83 11.74
C SER A 20 13.88 20.18 11.86
N HIS A 21 14.22 19.63 13.03
CA HIS A 21 15.47 18.93 13.28
C HIS A 21 15.47 17.48 12.79
N LEU A 22 14.29 16.90 12.55
CA LEU A 22 14.18 15.55 12.03
C LEU A 22 14.50 15.55 10.52
N THR A 23 15.27 14.60 10.06
CA THR A 23 15.60 14.44 8.64
C THR A 23 15.10 13.10 8.14
N CYS A 24 14.69 13.04 6.90
CA CYS A 24 14.48 11.78 6.21
C CYS A 24 15.41 11.80 4.99
N ASP A 25 16.43 10.99 5.05
CA ASP A 25 17.32 10.74 3.94
C ASP A 25 16.90 9.44 3.19
N ALA A 26 17.65 9.14 2.15
CA ALA A 26 17.40 7.92 1.37
C ALA A 26 17.54 6.62 2.19
N HIS A 27 18.13 6.69 3.37
CA HIS A 27 18.27 5.57 4.30
C HIS A 27 17.23 5.59 5.42
N GLY A 28 16.41 6.65 5.53
CA GLY A 28 15.18 6.72 6.29
C GLY A 28 15.24 6.44 7.79
N SER A 29 16.40 6.59 8.42
CA SER A 29 16.59 6.19 9.82
C SER A 29 15.55 6.77 10.78
N GLU A 30 15.23 8.06 10.69
CA GLU A 30 14.26 8.69 11.58
C GLU A 30 12.81 8.27 11.27
N LEU A 31 12.46 8.10 9.99
CA LEU A 31 11.16 7.54 9.63
C LEU A 31 11.01 6.11 10.13
N TYR A 32 12.06 5.31 9.96
CA TYR A 32 12.10 3.93 10.45
C TYR A 32 11.85 3.88 11.96
N ASP A 33 12.59 4.67 12.74
CA ASP A 33 12.44 4.74 14.20
C ASP A 33 11.03 5.18 14.63
N LEU A 34 10.43 6.16 13.93
CA LEU A 34 9.06 6.59 14.20
C LEU A 34 8.03 5.49 13.89
N ALA A 35 8.20 4.82 12.76
CA ALA A 35 7.34 3.73 12.34
C ALA A 35 7.42 2.56 13.33
N MET A 36 8.63 2.21 13.77
CA MET A 36 8.84 1.16 14.75
C MET A 36 8.17 1.47 16.09
N ARG A 37 8.39 2.67 16.64
CA ARG A 37 7.74 3.11 17.88
C ARG A 37 6.21 3.09 17.76
N ARG A 38 5.69 3.39 16.57
CA ARG A 38 4.25 3.33 16.34
C ARG A 38 3.74 1.89 16.31
N ALA A 39 4.47 0.99 15.65
CA ALA A 39 4.15 -0.43 15.62
C ALA A 39 4.17 -1.05 17.03
N GLU A 40 5.18 -0.71 17.82
CA GLU A 40 5.26 -1.13 19.23
C GLU A 40 4.07 -0.63 20.05
N ALA A 41 3.68 0.66 19.88
CA ALA A 41 2.56 1.24 20.60
C ALA A 41 1.20 0.58 20.28
N TYR A 42 1.06 -0.04 19.11
CA TYR A 42 -0.11 -0.83 18.76
C TYR A 42 0.01 -2.31 19.16
N GLY A 43 1.16 -2.74 19.65
CA GLY A 43 1.46 -4.16 19.87
C GLY A 43 1.66 -4.93 18.56
N TRP A 44 1.85 -4.24 17.45
CA TRP A 44 2.21 -4.82 16.16
C TRP A 44 3.72 -4.88 16.08
N TYR A 45 4.28 -5.97 16.57
CA TYR A 45 5.73 -6.15 16.52
C TYR A 45 6.16 -6.36 15.08
N SER A 46 7.05 -5.50 14.66
CA SER A 46 7.74 -5.55 13.38
C SER A 46 9.16 -6.09 13.52
N THR A 47 9.60 -6.44 14.72
CA THR A 47 10.91 -7.04 14.92
C THR A 47 10.92 -8.41 14.28
N GLY A 48 11.57 -8.51 13.16
CA GLY A 48 12.00 -9.63 12.33
C GLY A 48 11.52 -11.04 12.68
N GLY A 49 10.31 -11.23 13.13
CA GLY A 49 9.73 -12.55 13.41
C GLY A 49 10.55 -13.47 14.31
N TRP A 50 11.60 -12.96 14.92
CA TRP A 50 12.58 -13.75 15.67
C TRP A 50 12.50 -13.40 17.15
N THR A 51 11.88 -14.25 17.95
CA THR A 51 11.96 -14.18 19.39
C THR A 51 13.09 -15.11 19.84
N TYR A 52 14.02 -14.58 20.64
CA TYR A 52 15.03 -15.41 21.28
C TYR A 52 14.43 -15.99 22.56
N GLU A 53 14.07 -17.26 22.54
CA GLU A 53 13.79 -17.99 23.78
C GLU A 53 15.10 -18.50 24.35
N TYR A 54 15.49 -17.99 25.50
CA TYR A 54 16.63 -18.51 26.27
C TYR A 54 16.20 -19.77 27.01
N GLN A 55 16.62 -20.92 26.51
CA GLN A 55 16.49 -22.17 27.22
C GLN A 55 17.75 -22.43 28.03
N GLY A 56 17.75 -22.00 29.32
CA GLY A 56 18.86 -22.25 30.22
C GLY A 56 20.15 -21.49 29.89
N TRP A 57 21.25 -21.93 30.47
CA TRP A 57 22.57 -21.30 30.33
C TRP A 57 23.15 -21.47 28.92
N GLY A 58 22.87 -20.54 28.03
CA GLY A 58 23.69 -20.33 26.84
C GLY A 58 23.14 -20.73 25.50
N GLU A 59 21.96 -21.33 25.37
CA GLU A 59 21.35 -21.63 24.06
C GLU A 59 20.13 -20.72 23.85
N ALA A 60 20.26 -19.78 22.91
CA ALA A 60 19.13 -19.01 22.40
C ALA A 60 18.48 -19.81 21.26
N ARG A 61 17.26 -20.24 21.45
CA ARG A 61 16.44 -20.78 20.37
C ARG A 61 15.75 -19.61 19.67
N ILE A 62 15.98 -19.49 18.38
CA ILE A 62 15.22 -18.56 17.55
C ILE A 62 13.84 -19.17 17.32
N VAL A 63 12.80 -18.55 17.89
CA VAL A 63 11.41 -18.94 17.65
C VAL A 63 10.80 -17.91 16.72
N GLN A 64 10.39 -18.34 15.54
CA GLN A 64 9.63 -17.51 14.66
C GLN A 64 8.21 -17.35 15.24
N ASP A 65 7.76 -16.12 15.40
CA ASP A 65 6.40 -15.84 15.84
C ASP A 65 5.46 -15.98 14.64
N PRO A 66 4.65 -17.03 14.54
CA PRO A 66 3.80 -17.25 13.38
C PRO A 66 2.77 -16.12 13.25
N GLY A 67 2.54 -15.66 12.04
CA GLY A 67 1.51 -14.67 11.72
C GLY A 67 1.96 -13.22 11.79
N ARG A 68 3.24 -12.94 12.00
CA ARG A 68 3.78 -11.57 12.00
C ARG A 68 4.65 -11.30 10.79
N TRP A 69 4.50 -10.10 10.27
CA TRP A 69 5.40 -9.55 9.25
C TRP A 69 6.58 -8.86 9.94
N ALA A 70 7.70 -8.81 9.25
CA ALA A 70 8.89 -8.08 9.68
C ALA A 70 9.07 -6.84 8.79
N ASP A 71 9.49 -5.75 9.39
CA ASP A 71 9.99 -4.61 8.64
C ASP A 71 11.37 -4.94 8.07
N ALA A 72 11.60 -4.54 6.83
CA ALA A 72 12.93 -4.69 6.22
C ALA A 72 13.59 -3.32 6.09
N LEU A 73 12.99 -2.41 5.37
CA LEU A 73 13.52 -1.08 5.09
C LEU A 73 12.39 -0.05 5.09
N ALA A 74 12.72 1.18 5.45
CA ALA A 74 11.83 2.33 5.31
C ALA A 74 12.60 3.59 4.89
N GLY A 75 11.92 4.51 4.23
CA GLY A 75 12.48 5.79 3.83
C GLY A 75 11.41 6.76 3.34
N GLY A 76 11.80 7.93 2.86
CA GLY A 76 10.89 8.92 2.34
C GLY A 76 11.59 10.22 1.94
N ASP A 77 10.81 11.18 1.44
CA ASP A 77 11.28 12.53 1.07
C ASP A 77 10.43 13.58 1.77
N TRP A 78 11.02 14.30 2.73
CA TRP A 78 10.36 15.35 3.51
C TRP A 78 10.70 16.76 3.01
N THR A 79 11.10 16.89 1.74
CA THR A 79 11.38 18.18 1.12
C THR A 79 10.10 19.04 1.06
N GLN A 80 10.22 20.29 1.46
CA GLN A 80 9.15 21.27 1.54
C GLN A 80 9.19 22.25 0.36
N ASP A 81 8.87 21.79 -0.83
CA ASP A 81 8.80 22.64 -2.03
C ASP A 81 7.37 22.77 -2.60
N GLY A 82 6.38 22.28 -1.84
CA GLY A 82 4.98 22.29 -2.23
C GLY A 82 4.59 21.27 -3.28
N LYS A 83 5.53 20.44 -3.75
CA LYS A 83 5.26 19.37 -4.71
C LYS A 83 4.83 18.09 -4.03
N VAL A 84 4.17 17.22 -4.78
CA VAL A 84 3.91 15.85 -4.33
C VAL A 84 5.24 15.10 -4.21
N ARG A 85 5.45 14.47 -3.04
CA ARG A 85 6.63 13.67 -2.72
C ARG A 85 6.22 12.28 -2.27
N GLU A 86 7.11 11.31 -2.38
CA GLU A 86 7.00 10.04 -1.67
C GLU A 86 7.37 10.29 -0.21
N LEU A 87 6.35 10.58 0.61
CA LEU A 87 6.55 11.04 1.99
C LEU A 87 7.09 9.95 2.91
N ALA A 88 6.69 8.72 2.64
CA ALA A 88 7.11 7.56 3.41
C ALA A 88 6.92 6.29 2.58
N TRP A 89 7.85 5.37 2.69
CA TRP A 89 7.71 4.01 2.19
C TRP A 89 8.28 3.01 3.21
N MET A 90 7.76 1.80 3.19
CA MET A 90 8.26 0.69 3.99
C MET A 90 8.08 -0.60 3.22
N SER A 91 9.11 -1.42 3.22
CA SER A 91 9.02 -2.82 2.85
C SER A 91 8.79 -3.68 4.09
N ALA A 92 7.97 -4.70 3.93
CA ALA A 92 7.69 -5.67 4.96
C ALA A 92 7.93 -7.08 4.42
N GLU A 93 8.67 -7.87 5.19
CA GLU A 93 8.89 -9.28 4.92
C GLU A 93 7.74 -10.11 5.52
N ILE A 94 7.19 -11.01 4.72
CA ILE A 94 6.10 -11.90 5.11
C ILE A 94 6.64 -13.33 5.10
N PRO A 95 6.56 -14.05 6.23
CA PRO A 95 7.03 -15.43 6.30
C PRO A 95 6.25 -16.35 5.35
N VAL A 96 6.97 -17.25 4.66
CA VAL A 96 6.41 -18.22 3.67
C VAL A 96 5.39 -19.18 4.27
N ASP A 97 5.52 -19.49 5.53
CA ASP A 97 4.67 -20.41 6.28
C ASP A 97 3.39 -19.74 6.81
N VAL A 98 3.34 -18.42 6.77
CA VAL A 98 2.13 -17.65 7.09
C VAL A 98 1.37 -17.35 5.81
N ARG A 99 0.45 -18.23 5.46
CA ARG A 99 -0.36 -18.10 4.27
C ARG A 99 -1.67 -17.40 4.61
N GLU A 100 -1.65 -16.09 4.49
CA GLU A 100 -2.80 -15.24 4.74
C GLU A 100 -3.50 -14.88 3.42
N PRO A 101 -4.82 -14.68 3.42
CA PRO A 101 -5.52 -14.18 2.24
C PRO A 101 -5.24 -12.71 1.94
N ARG A 102 -4.70 -11.97 2.93
CA ARG A 102 -4.41 -10.54 2.85
C ARG A 102 -2.99 -10.22 3.31
N LEU A 103 -2.43 -9.20 2.68
CA LEU A 103 -1.17 -8.59 3.11
C LEU A 103 -1.43 -7.59 4.25
N PRO A 104 -0.44 -7.27 5.10
CA PRO A 104 -0.59 -6.30 6.18
C PRO A 104 -0.61 -4.84 5.70
N LEU A 105 -1.19 -4.58 4.52
CA LEU A 105 -1.15 -3.26 3.87
C LEU A 105 -1.74 -2.17 4.75
N LEU A 106 -2.90 -2.42 5.36
CA LEU A 106 -3.54 -1.44 6.22
C LEU A 106 -2.67 -1.11 7.44
N HIS A 107 -2.05 -2.11 8.05
CA HIS A 107 -1.19 -1.93 9.21
C HIS A 107 0.04 -1.10 8.86
N VAL A 108 0.77 -1.50 7.83
CA VAL A 108 1.97 -0.78 7.34
C VAL A 108 1.61 0.65 6.94
N THR A 109 0.55 0.83 6.18
CA THR A 109 0.11 2.14 5.71
C THR A 109 -0.29 3.06 6.87
N ARG A 110 -0.99 2.53 7.88
CA ARG A 110 -1.38 3.29 9.08
C ARG A 110 -0.17 3.69 9.91
N ILE A 111 0.80 2.79 10.11
CA ILE A 111 2.05 3.08 10.81
C ILE A 111 2.78 4.23 10.11
N LEU A 112 2.96 4.15 8.79
CA LEU A 112 3.63 5.20 8.00
C LEU A 112 2.87 6.52 8.05
N SER A 113 1.56 6.48 7.88
CA SER A 113 0.69 7.67 7.94
C SER A 113 0.82 8.36 9.29
N ASP A 114 0.72 7.62 10.39
CA ASP A 114 0.83 8.18 11.73
C ASP A 114 2.25 8.70 12.01
N ALA A 115 3.30 8.04 11.51
CA ALA A 115 4.66 8.52 11.63
C ALA A 115 4.84 9.88 10.93
N VAL A 116 4.39 10.02 9.68
CA VAL A 116 4.51 11.29 8.94
C VAL A 116 3.65 12.39 9.57
N HIS A 117 2.47 12.06 10.13
CA HIS A 117 1.64 13.03 10.85
C HIS A 117 2.28 13.55 12.15
N ARG A 118 3.29 12.87 12.71
CA ARG A 118 4.12 13.41 13.80
C ARG A 118 5.05 14.52 13.33
N ILE A 119 5.40 14.51 12.05
CA ILE A 119 6.33 15.47 11.45
C ILE A 119 5.60 16.72 10.95
N GLY A 120 4.37 16.57 10.45
CA GLY A 120 3.63 17.68 9.87
C GLY A 120 2.19 17.36 9.49
N ARG A 121 1.55 18.33 8.84
CA ARG A 121 0.25 18.12 8.20
C ARG A 121 0.49 17.48 6.83
N VAL A 122 -0.25 16.44 6.54
CA VAL A 122 -0.15 15.69 5.30
C VAL A 122 -1.38 15.93 4.44
N ARG A 123 -1.16 16.37 3.20
CA ARG A 123 -2.17 16.26 2.15
C ARG A 123 -1.86 15.02 1.33
N PHE A 124 -2.47 13.92 1.71
CA PHE A 124 -2.33 12.62 1.06
C PHE A 124 -2.91 12.64 -0.35
N THR A 125 -2.15 12.16 -1.35
CA THR A 125 -2.53 12.19 -2.75
C THR A 125 -2.44 10.85 -3.44
N GLY A 126 -1.70 9.88 -2.91
CA GLY A 126 -1.56 8.58 -3.54
C GLY A 126 -0.91 7.52 -2.65
N LEU A 127 -1.24 6.29 -2.95
CA LEU A 127 -0.68 5.06 -2.38
C LEU A 127 -0.10 4.21 -3.50
N HIS A 128 1.08 3.70 -3.28
CA HIS A 128 1.74 2.74 -4.15
C HIS A 128 2.02 1.47 -3.35
N ALA A 129 1.70 0.30 -3.92
CA ALA A 129 1.92 -0.96 -3.26
C ALA A 129 2.44 -2.04 -4.22
N VAL A 130 3.37 -2.84 -3.74
CA VAL A 130 3.85 -4.06 -4.39
C VAL A 130 3.20 -5.25 -3.73
N LEU A 131 2.49 -6.04 -4.52
CA LEU A 131 1.70 -7.17 -4.04
C LEU A 131 2.27 -8.47 -4.60
N PRO A 132 2.86 -9.34 -3.79
CA PRO A 132 3.29 -10.68 -4.19
C PRO A 132 2.07 -11.63 -4.23
N LEU A 133 1.21 -11.49 -5.26
CA LEU A 133 -0.07 -12.22 -5.34
C LEU A 133 0.10 -13.73 -5.38
N GLN A 134 1.24 -14.24 -5.86
CA GLN A 134 1.57 -15.66 -5.91
C GLN A 134 1.65 -16.31 -4.51
N GLU A 135 1.77 -15.49 -3.48
CA GLU A 135 2.00 -15.94 -2.11
C GLU A 135 0.74 -15.91 -1.25
N LEU A 136 -0.28 -15.23 -1.73
CA LEU A 136 -1.56 -15.13 -1.03
C LEU A 136 -2.37 -16.41 -1.23
N VAL A 137 -2.99 -16.88 -0.16
CA VAL A 137 -3.80 -18.12 -0.16
C VAL A 137 -5.17 -17.84 0.48
N GLY A 138 -6.18 -18.51 -0.01
CA GLY A 138 -7.54 -18.37 0.51
C GLY A 138 -8.29 -17.21 -0.13
N ASP A 139 -9.38 -16.81 0.51
CA ASP A 139 -10.32 -15.80 0.03
C ASP A 139 -10.40 -14.65 1.04
N ALA A 140 -10.28 -13.44 0.56
CA ALA A 140 -10.40 -12.21 1.35
C ALA A 140 -11.82 -11.59 1.30
N ASP A 141 -12.79 -12.24 0.67
CA ASP A 141 -14.10 -11.65 0.36
C ASP A 141 -14.85 -11.14 1.61
N ASP A 142 -14.82 -11.86 2.72
CA ASP A 142 -15.49 -11.43 3.94
C ASP A 142 -14.90 -10.13 4.52
N ASP A 143 -13.58 -9.99 4.50
CA ASP A 143 -12.89 -8.81 4.98
C ASP A 143 -13.12 -7.62 4.05
N LEU A 144 -12.99 -7.82 2.73
CA LEU A 144 -13.27 -6.78 1.74
C LEU A 144 -14.72 -6.31 1.80
N ARG A 145 -15.65 -7.24 2.07
CA ARG A 145 -17.05 -6.93 2.30
C ARG A 145 -17.30 -6.14 3.58
N ALA A 146 -16.55 -6.42 4.64
CA ALA A 146 -16.59 -5.64 5.88
C ALA A 146 -16.07 -4.20 5.64
N MET A 147 -14.97 -4.04 4.91
CA MET A 147 -14.46 -2.73 4.51
C MET A 147 -15.47 -1.95 3.66
N ARG A 148 -16.13 -2.62 2.73
CA ARG A 148 -17.21 -2.01 1.93
C ARG A 148 -18.34 -1.47 2.81
N LYS A 149 -18.77 -2.22 3.84
CA LYS A 149 -19.79 -1.76 4.79
C LYS A 149 -19.34 -0.53 5.58
N TRP A 150 -18.05 -0.44 5.91
CA TRP A 150 -17.47 0.73 6.56
C TRP A 150 -17.59 1.98 5.67
N PHE A 151 -17.16 1.90 4.41
CA PHE A 151 -17.23 3.03 3.48
C PHE A 151 -18.67 3.42 3.10
N ALA A 152 -19.63 2.53 3.25
CA ALA A 152 -21.06 2.85 3.09
C ALA A 152 -21.60 3.81 4.16
N LEU A 153 -20.86 4.04 5.25
CA LEU A 153 -21.25 4.99 6.31
C LEU A 153 -20.85 6.44 6.01
N THR A 154 -20.18 6.68 4.90
CA THR A 154 -19.79 8.03 4.46
C THR A 154 -20.95 8.77 3.80
N ASP A 155 -20.75 10.07 3.55
CA ASP A 155 -21.73 10.90 2.84
C ASP A 155 -21.93 10.39 1.40
N PRO A 156 -23.12 9.85 1.05
CA PRO A 156 -23.35 9.26 -0.27
C PRO A 156 -23.40 10.30 -1.40
N SER A 157 -23.49 11.59 -1.09
CA SER A 157 -23.43 12.67 -2.09
C SER A 157 -22.00 12.97 -2.55
N ARG A 158 -20.98 12.50 -1.82
CA ARG A 158 -19.58 12.72 -2.17
C ARG A 158 -19.13 11.70 -3.19
N SER A 159 -18.36 12.16 -4.15
CA SER A 159 -17.77 11.34 -5.19
C SER A 159 -16.40 11.88 -5.56
N VAL A 160 -15.37 11.14 -5.18
CA VAL A 160 -13.97 11.51 -5.42
C VAL A 160 -13.39 10.61 -6.52
N PRO A 161 -12.94 11.18 -7.64
CA PRO A 161 -12.31 10.40 -8.69
C PRO A 161 -10.88 9.99 -8.27
N VAL A 162 -10.61 8.70 -8.35
CA VAL A 162 -9.33 8.08 -8.01
C VAL A 162 -8.84 7.29 -9.23
N SER A 163 -7.63 7.54 -9.66
CA SER A 163 -6.95 6.73 -10.68
C SER A 163 -6.34 5.50 -10.00
N VAL A 164 -6.69 4.31 -10.50
CA VAL A 164 -6.05 3.06 -10.10
C VAL A 164 -5.30 2.49 -11.28
N THR A 165 -4.01 2.25 -11.09
CA THR A 165 -3.13 1.69 -12.11
C THR A 165 -2.53 0.39 -11.62
N VAL A 166 -2.52 -0.61 -12.48
CA VAL A 166 -1.90 -1.91 -12.22
C VAL A 166 -0.79 -2.11 -13.24
N ALA A 167 0.43 -2.36 -12.78
CA ALA A 167 1.52 -2.86 -13.60
C ALA A 167 1.76 -4.33 -13.28
N ALA A 168 1.43 -5.20 -14.22
CA ALA A 168 1.53 -6.65 -14.09
C ALA A 168 2.33 -7.24 -15.24
N GLY A 169 2.76 -8.49 -15.09
CA GLY A 169 3.48 -9.21 -16.12
C GLY A 169 2.59 -9.60 -17.32
N PRO A 170 3.16 -10.29 -18.29
CA PRO A 170 2.47 -10.64 -19.54
C PRO A 170 1.26 -11.57 -19.34
N ALA A 171 1.17 -12.28 -18.21
CA ALA A 171 0.03 -13.17 -17.89
C ALA A 171 -1.31 -12.40 -17.78
N MET A 172 -1.26 -11.08 -17.63
CA MET A 172 -2.45 -10.22 -17.53
C MET A 172 -2.98 -9.73 -18.88
N ARG A 173 -2.25 -9.95 -19.96
CA ARG A 173 -2.69 -9.50 -21.31
C ARG A 173 -4.04 -10.11 -21.68
N GLY A 174 -4.99 -9.25 -22.06
CA GLY A 174 -6.34 -9.66 -22.47
C GLY A 174 -7.30 -10.01 -21.35
N LYS A 175 -6.90 -9.81 -20.07
CA LYS A 175 -7.76 -10.04 -18.89
C LYS A 175 -8.44 -8.78 -18.36
N ASP A 176 -8.29 -7.65 -19.03
CA ASP A 176 -8.77 -6.32 -18.60
C ASP A 176 -10.25 -6.33 -18.24
N THR A 177 -11.10 -6.98 -19.08
CA THR A 177 -12.51 -7.08 -18.83
C THR A 177 -12.84 -7.91 -17.59
N ALA A 178 -12.19 -9.07 -17.42
CA ALA A 178 -12.41 -9.94 -16.27
C ALA A 178 -11.98 -9.25 -14.96
N VAL A 179 -10.84 -8.58 -14.95
CA VAL A 179 -10.36 -7.81 -13.78
C VAL A 179 -11.32 -6.67 -13.46
N ARG A 180 -11.74 -5.90 -14.47
CA ARG A 180 -12.71 -4.81 -14.27
C ARG A 180 -14.01 -5.32 -13.67
N ASP A 181 -14.57 -6.40 -14.21
CA ASP A 181 -15.85 -6.93 -13.74
C ASP A 181 -15.72 -7.46 -12.32
N ALA A 182 -14.61 -8.10 -11.99
CA ALA A 182 -14.28 -8.52 -10.63
C ALA A 182 -14.10 -7.33 -9.66
N ILE A 183 -13.48 -6.24 -10.09
CA ILE A 183 -13.39 -5.00 -9.28
C ILE A 183 -14.78 -4.43 -9.02
N LYS A 184 -15.62 -4.30 -10.06
CA LYS A 184 -17.00 -3.79 -9.91
C LYS A 184 -17.82 -4.61 -8.94
N GLU A 185 -17.73 -5.92 -9.00
CA GLU A 185 -18.42 -6.82 -8.07
C GLU A 185 -18.02 -6.55 -6.62
N ARG A 186 -16.71 -6.39 -6.35
CA ARG A 186 -16.18 -6.16 -5.01
C ARG A 186 -16.48 -4.78 -4.47
N LEU A 187 -16.44 -3.76 -5.32
CA LEU A 187 -16.81 -2.39 -4.95
C LEU A 187 -18.33 -2.28 -4.67
N GLY A 188 -19.16 -3.03 -5.38
CA GLY A 188 -20.61 -2.97 -5.27
C GLY A 188 -21.14 -1.57 -5.59
N ASP A 189 -22.16 -1.13 -4.83
CA ASP A 189 -22.83 0.17 -5.02
C ASP A 189 -22.07 1.35 -4.34
N ILE A 190 -20.96 1.06 -3.64
CA ILE A 190 -20.22 2.09 -2.89
C ILE A 190 -19.29 2.89 -3.79
N ALA A 191 -18.75 2.25 -4.81
CA ALA A 191 -17.84 2.89 -5.75
C ALA A 191 -18.06 2.38 -7.17
N GLU A 192 -17.87 3.28 -8.13
CA GLU A 192 -17.92 2.94 -9.55
C GLU A 192 -16.51 2.78 -10.08
N ALA A 193 -16.28 1.79 -10.95
CA ALA A 193 -15.02 1.61 -11.65
C ALA A 193 -15.23 1.60 -13.15
N GLU A 194 -14.49 2.47 -13.85
CA GLU A 194 -14.47 2.57 -15.30
C GLU A 194 -13.05 2.35 -15.83
N VAL A 195 -12.93 1.68 -16.97
CA VAL A 195 -11.62 1.56 -17.64
C VAL A 195 -11.23 2.93 -18.18
N ALA A 196 -10.08 3.41 -17.77
CA ALA A 196 -9.57 4.69 -18.26
C ALA A 196 -8.97 4.54 -19.66
N ALA A 197 -9.47 5.34 -20.61
CA ALA A 197 -8.84 5.53 -21.90
C ALA A 197 -7.90 6.74 -21.84
N GLY A 198 -6.74 6.66 -22.50
CA GLY A 198 -5.81 7.79 -22.61
C GLY A 198 -4.50 7.66 -21.83
N ALA A 199 -3.83 8.79 -21.64
CA ALA A 199 -2.54 8.85 -20.96
C ALA A 199 -2.67 8.52 -19.47
N LEU A 200 -1.59 8.01 -18.89
CA LEU A 200 -1.49 7.72 -17.46
C LEU A 200 -1.57 9.04 -16.67
N ASP A 201 -2.58 9.14 -15.81
CA ASP A 201 -2.66 10.23 -14.85
C ASP A 201 -2.03 9.79 -13.52
N LEU A 202 -0.84 10.28 -13.28
CA LEU A 202 -0.08 10.08 -12.02
C LEU A 202 0.12 11.40 -11.28
N SER A 203 -0.70 12.42 -11.53
CA SER A 203 -0.57 13.74 -10.89
C SER A 203 -0.61 13.69 -9.36
N GLY A 204 -1.26 12.68 -8.80
CA GLY A 204 -1.26 12.40 -7.36
C GLY A 204 0.00 11.70 -6.83
N MET A 205 0.94 11.36 -7.71
CA MET A 205 2.15 10.61 -7.37
C MET A 205 3.40 11.47 -7.55
N ALA A 206 4.39 11.25 -6.70
CA ALA A 206 5.72 11.76 -6.95
C ALA A 206 6.38 10.98 -8.10
N ASP A 207 7.27 11.66 -8.82
CA ASP A 207 8.16 11.00 -9.76
C ASP A 207 9.21 10.22 -8.96
N VAL A 208 8.94 8.93 -8.75
CA VAL A 208 9.85 8.05 -8.01
C VAL A 208 10.86 7.52 -8.99
N ALA A 209 12.04 8.11 -9.00
CA ALA A 209 13.17 7.66 -9.81
C ALA A 209 13.66 6.29 -9.32
N GLY A 210 13.01 5.23 -9.80
CA GLY A 210 13.58 3.89 -9.98
C GLY A 210 14.30 3.16 -8.84
N GLU A 211 14.41 3.70 -7.64
CA GLU A 211 15.17 3.06 -6.55
C GLU A 211 14.49 1.80 -6.02
N HIS A 212 13.17 1.75 -6.04
CA HIS A 212 12.42 0.59 -5.58
C HIS A 212 12.11 -0.45 -6.67
N GLY A 213 12.74 -0.35 -7.82
CA GLY A 213 12.66 -1.39 -8.86
C GLY A 213 11.34 -1.51 -9.61
N TYR A 214 10.36 -0.63 -9.34
CA TYR A 214 9.00 -0.71 -9.85
C TYR A 214 8.88 -0.50 -11.37
N ASN A 215 9.83 0.17 -11.99
CA ASN A 215 9.85 0.46 -13.41
C ASN A 215 10.82 -0.43 -14.23
N LYS A 216 11.44 -1.44 -13.65
CA LYS A 216 12.48 -2.23 -14.33
C LYS A 216 11.98 -3.30 -15.32
N GLY A 217 10.69 -3.33 -15.65
CA GLY A 217 10.14 -4.29 -16.62
C GLY A 217 9.55 -3.58 -17.83
N ARG A 218 10.30 -3.49 -18.92
CA ARG A 218 9.85 -2.89 -20.20
C ARG A 218 8.64 -3.57 -20.86
N ASP A 219 8.23 -4.76 -20.38
CA ASP A 219 7.14 -5.57 -20.97
C ASP A 219 5.92 -5.74 -20.04
N ARG A 220 5.77 -4.91 -19.00
CA ARG A 220 4.59 -5.00 -18.12
C ARG A 220 3.36 -4.45 -18.84
N GLY A 221 2.29 -5.24 -18.84
CA GLY A 221 0.96 -4.75 -19.18
C GLY A 221 0.50 -3.73 -18.13
N VAL A 222 -0.16 -2.67 -18.57
CA VAL A 222 -0.70 -1.66 -17.66
C VAL A 222 -2.22 -1.64 -17.80
N LEU A 223 -2.94 -1.94 -16.72
CA LEU A 223 -4.37 -1.75 -16.60
C LEU A 223 -4.64 -0.44 -15.86
N ARG A 224 -5.69 0.27 -16.26
CA ARG A 224 -6.09 1.54 -15.66
C ARG A 224 -7.58 1.59 -15.44
N PHE A 225 -7.94 2.11 -14.29
CA PHE A 225 -9.32 2.35 -13.90
C PHE A 225 -9.45 3.75 -13.32
N VAL A 226 -10.60 4.37 -13.50
CA VAL A 226 -11.02 5.48 -12.66
C VAL A 226 -12.11 4.95 -11.75
N CYS A 227 -11.84 5.00 -10.45
CA CYS A 227 -12.82 4.65 -9.43
C CYS A 227 -13.42 5.94 -8.85
N ARG A 228 -14.75 5.99 -8.67
CA ARG A 228 -15.41 7.06 -7.95
C ARG A 228 -15.76 6.54 -6.57
N VAL A 229 -15.09 7.05 -5.56
CA VAL A 229 -15.25 6.62 -4.16
C VAL A 229 -15.90 7.72 -3.33
N PRO A 230 -16.60 7.37 -2.25
CA PRO A 230 -17.30 8.36 -1.42
C PRO A 230 -16.34 9.24 -0.60
N GLU A 231 -15.12 8.77 -0.35
CA GLU A 231 -14.09 9.54 0.34
C GLU A 231 -12.69 9.22 -0.21
N TRP A 232 -11.76 10.14 0.01
CA TRP A 232 -10.34 9.89 -0.20
C TRP A 232 -9.61 9.96 1.12
N SER A 233 -9.14 8.83 1.56
CA SER A 233 -8.37 8.62 2.78
C SER A 233 -7.32 7.54 2.55
N VAL A 234 -6.40 7.42 3.48
CA VAL A 234 -5.41 6.32 3.48
C VAL A 234 -6.11 4.96 3.46
N ASP A 235 -7.20 4.82 4.23
CA ASP A 235 -7.97 3.57 4.28
C ASP A 235 -8.68 3.27 2.96
N ALA A 236 -9.26 4.29 2.32
CA ALA A 236 -9.89 4.13 1.01
C ALA A 236 -8.87 3.72 -0.06
N ALA A 237 -7.66 4.29 -0.01
CA ALA A 237 -6.59 3.90 -0.92
C ALA A 237 -6.15 2.44 -0.71
N VAL A 238 -5.98 2.01 0.54
CA VAL A 238 -5.67 0.60 0.87
C VAL A 238 -6.78 -0.31 0.40
N TRP A 239 -8.04 0.03 0.67
CA TRP A 239 -9.19 -0.76 0.22
C TRP A 239 -9.19 -0.95 -1.29
N LEU A 240 -8.96 0.11 -2.07
CA LEU A 240 -8.87 0.02 -3.53
C LEU A 240 -7.72 -0.89 -3.99
N VAL A 241 -6.57 -0.81 -3.32
CA VAL A 241 -5.42 -1.68 -3.61
C VAL A 241 -5.75 -3.14 -3.32
N GLU A 242 -6.36 -3.44 -2.17
CA GLU A 242 -6.74 -4.80 -1.78
C GLU A 242 -7.83 -5.38 -2.69
N VAL A 243 -8.88 -4.61 -3.00
CA VAL A 243 -9.92 -4.99 -3.97
C VAL A 243 -9.31 -5.30 -5.33
N THR A 244 -8.36 -4.47 -5.77
CA THR A 244 -7.66 -4.66 -7.06
C THR A 244 -6.81 -5.94 -7.02
N GLY A 245 -6.05 -6.15 -5.96
CA GLY A 245 -5.23 -7.36 -5.77
C GLY A 245 -6.06 -8.64 -5.79
N ASP A 246 -7.19 -8.64 -5.08
CA ASP A 246 -8.08 -9.80 -5.05
C ASP A 246 -8.79 -10.03 -6.41
N ALA A 247 -9.19 -8.97 -7.11
CA ALA A 247 -9.73 -9.08 -8.46
C ALA A 247 -8.72 -9.64 -9.47
N LEU A 248 -7.45 -9.26 -9.35
CA LEU A 248 -6.36 -9.81 -10.15
C LEU A 248 -6.17 -11.30 -9.89
N ARG A 249 -6.22 -11.73 -8.63
CA ARG A 249 -6.15 -13.16 -8.26
C ARG A 249 -7.33 -13.93 -8.83
N ALA A 250 -8.55 -13.42 -8.70
CA ALA A 250 -9.75 -14.02 -9.28
C ALA A 250 -9.65 -14.16 -10.81
N ALA A 251 -8.97 -13.23 -11.49
CA ALA A 251 -8.68 -13.31 -12.91
C ALA A 251 -7.47 -14.24 -13.24
N GLY A 252 -6.93 -14.94 -12.23
CA GLY A 252 -5.83 -15.89 -12.38
C GLY A 252 -4.44 -15.23 -12.53
N CYS A 253 -4.22 -14.07 -11.92
CA CYS A 253 -2.90 -13.49 -11.76
C CYS A 253 -2.24 -14.09 -10.52
N ALA A 254 -1.12 -14.78 -10.73
CA ALA A 254 -0.32 -15.41 -9.67
C ALA A 254 1.14 -14.95 -9.79
N GLU A 255 1.35 -13.66 -9.87
CA GLU A 255 2.67 -13.03 -9.95
C GLU A 255 2.72 -11.77 -9.10
N GLN A 256 3.90 -11.22 -8.92
CA GLN A 256 4.06 -9.94 -8.27
C GLN A 256 3.53 -8.81 -9.16
N VAL A 257 2.67 -7.98 -8.60
CA VAL A 257 2.08 -6.83 -9.29
C VAL A 257 2.34 -5.55 -8.51
N VAL A 258 2.24 -4.44 -9.22
CA VAL A 258 2.28 -3.10 -8.62
C VAL A 258 0.92 -2.46 -8.81
N VAL A 259 0.32 -2.02 -7.72
CA VAL A 259 -0.94 -1.29 -7.72
C VAL A 259 -0.72 0.12 -7.18
N THR A 260 -1.19 1.11 -7.91
CA THR A 260 -1.13 2.51 -7.52
C THR A 260 -2.54 3.08 -7.48
N ALA A 261 -2.93 3.67 -6.36
CA ALA A 261 -4.17 4.42 -6.22
C ALA A 261 -3.82 5.88 -5.94
N SER A 262 -4.31 6.83 -6.75
CA SER A 262 -4.02 8.25 -6.59
C SER A 262 -5.21 9.13 -6.94
N LEU A 263 -5.27 10.33 -6.36
CA LEU A 263 -6.23 11.34 -6.78
C LEU A 263 -6.07 11.60 -8.28
N ALA A 264 -7.16 11.47 -9.03
CA ALA A 264 -7.17 11.87 -10.42
C ALA A 264 -7.11 13.40 -10.53
N SER A 265 -6.43 13.91 -11.56
CA SER A 265 -6.46 15.34 -11.85
C SER A 265 -7.91 15.75 -12.12
N SER A 266 -8.36 16.80 -11.46
CA SER A 266 -9.59 17.47 -11.94
C SER A 266 -9.29 18.06 -13.32
N SER A 267 -9.78 17.39 -14.37
CA SER A 267 -9.82 18.01 -15.71
C SER A 267 -10.70 19.25 -15.60
N SER A 268 -10.05 20.42 -15.50
CA SER A 268 -10.67 21.74 -15.59
C SER A 268 -11.15 22.00 -17.01
#